data_2a6af700426e9f6f3a3a57994d7d3db0
#
_entry.id   2a6af700426e9f6f3a3a57994d7d3db0
#
_cell.length_a   1.000
_cell.length_b   1.000
_cell.length_c   1.000
_cell.angle_alpha   90.00
_cell.angle_beta   90.00
_cell.angle_gamma   90.00
#
_symmetry.space_group_name_H-M   'P 1'
#
loop_
_entity.id
_entity.type
_entity.pdbx_description
1 polymer ?
#
loop_
_entity_poly.entity_id
_entity_poly.type
_entity_poly.pdbx_seq_one_letter_code
_entity_poly.pdbx_strand_id
1 'polypeptide(L)'
;MARTGAGCAFPYIDILNEQAFSRVCEGVYEILKSTGVLVKSKKMRQCLQAYGCTVNEGLERVYFGKEVLDRALSDAPKGFEIKAREESNNVMLQPGKTTQFINACGTNLFHTRTKEAKLPSRKEFYDYIRILDVLPNLDFQNCFPFFGFEKVPECMKLLESVAAKYRVSTKAQIEGTVFDNYRFSTEMAKAMETDLCQIVNSAAPLTYFEETADQIFDYTDAK
;
A
#
# COMPACT_ATOMS: atom_id res chain seq x y z
N MET A 1 23.98 5.21 1.29
CA MET A 1 23.20 6.21 2.07
C MET A 1 21.80 6.23 1.51
N ALA A 2 20.82 5.72 2.26
CA ALA A 2 19.42 5.82 1.86
C ALA A 2 19.10 7.27 1.53
N ARG A 3 18.47 7.53 0.38
CA ARG A 3 17.94 8.87 0.07
C ARG A 3 16.90 9.19 1.15
N THR A 4 17.27 10.05 2.08
CA THR A 4 16.23 10.78 2.83
C THR A 4 15.54 11.65 1.81
N GLY A 5 14.32 11.35 1.44
CA GLY A 5 13.53 11.95 0.36
C GLY A 5 14.00 13.31 -0.08
N ALA A 6 13.98 13.63 -1.36
CA ALA A 6 14.50 14.88 -1.88
C ALA A 6 14.06 16.01 -0.97
N GLY A 7 14.98 16.65 -0.28
CA GLY A 7 14.76 17.54 0.85
C GLY A 7 13.83 18.73 0.65
N CYS A 8 12.64 18.48 0.21
CA CYS A 8 11.50 19.35 0.39
C CYS A 8 11.08 19.22 1.86
N ALA A 9 11.79 19.95 2.72
CA ALA A 9 11.24 20.32 4.00
C ALA A 9 10.01 21.20 3.73
N PHE A 10 8.88 20.55 3.41
CA PHE A 10 7.61 21.25 3.56
C PHE A 10 7.52 21.63 5.04
N PRO A 11 7.24 22.90 5.35
CA PRO A 11 7.01 23.26 6.74
C PRO A 11 5.92 22.33 7.26
N TYR A 12 6.19 21.70 8.39
CA TYR A 12 5.21 20.88 9.08
C TYR A 12 4.01 21.79 9.41
N ILE A 13 2.90 21.56 8.75
CA ILE A 13 1.68 22.33 8.97
C ILE A 13 0.85 21.55 9.98
N ASP A 14 0.86 22.01 11.21
CA ASP A 14 -0.01 21.47 12.27
C ASP A 14 -1.39 22.11 12.13
N ILE A 15 -2.32 21.39 11.53
CA ILE A 15 -3.69 21.88 11.31
C ILE A 15 -4.52 21.73 12.58
N LEU A 16 -4.22 20.76 13.42
CA LEU A 16 -4.92 20.47 14.66
C LEU A 16 -4.00 20.75 15.85
N ASN A 17 -4.51 21.53 16.81
CA ASN A 17 -3.85 21.59 18.11
C ASN A 17 -4.04 20.27 18.88
N GLU A 18 -3.27 20.07 19.94
CA GLU A 18 -3.27 18.81 20.72
C GLU A 18 -4.68 18.45 21.24
N GLN A 19 -5.48 19.43 21.67
CA GLN A 19 -6.83 19.21 22.16
C GLN A 19 -7.76 18.73 21.03
N ALA A 20 -7.69 19.35 19.86
CA ALA A 20 -8.48 18.93 18.70
C ALA A 20 -8.05 17.53 18.21
N PHE A 21 -6.76 17.24 18.20
CA PHE A 21 -6.22 15.92 17.86
C PHE A 21 -6.68 14.84 18.85
N SER A 22 -6.61 15.12 20.16
CA SER A 22 -7.10 14.21 21.21
C SER A 22 -8.58 13.86 21.00
N ARG A 23 -9.42 14.86 20.72
CA ARG A 23 -10.85 14.63 20.43
C ARG A 23 -11.08 13.75 19.21
N VAL A 24 -10.27 13.89 18.15
CA VAL A 24 -10.34 13.00 16.98
C VAL A 24 -9.97 11.57 17.38
N CYS A 25 -8.90 11.37 18.13
CA CYS A 25 -8.49 10.06 18.63
C CYS A 25 -9.57 9.41 19.52
N GLU A 26 -10.16 10.17 20.43
CA GLU A 26 -11.27 9.70 21.28
C GLU A 26 -12.48 9.27 20.43
N GLY A 27 -12.83 10.04 19.39
CA GLY A 27 -13.89 9.66 18.45
C GLY A 27 -13.59 8.37 17.69
N VAL A 28 -12.33 8.17 17.26
CA VAL A 28 -11.89 6.94 16.60
C VAL A 28 -12.01 5.75 17.57
N TYR A 29 -11.54 5.88 18.80
CA TYR A 29 -11.66 4.83 19.81
C TYR A 29 -13.13 4.47 20.09
N GLU A 30 -14.00 5.46 20.19
CA GLU A 30 -15.43 5.21 20.43
C GLU A 30 -16.10 4.48 19.25
N ILE A 31 -15.80 4.87 18.03
CA ILE A 31 -16.31 4.19 16.82
C ILE A 31 -15.83 2.75 16.77
N LEU A 32 -14.53 2.49 16.98
CA LEU A 32 -13.97 1.15 16.93
C LEU A 32 -14.49 0.26 18.07
N LYS A 33 -14.81 0.85 19.22
CA LYS A 33 -15.36 0.15 20.38
C LYS A 33 -16.86 -0.13 20.25
N SER A 34 -17.65 0.85 19.79
CA SER A 34 -19.12 0.77 19.79
C SER A 34 -19.68 0.25 18.48
N THR A 35 -19.18 0.74 17.35
CA THR A 35 -19.59 0.30 16.00
C THR A 35 -18.80 -0.93 15.55
N GLY A 36 -17.49 -0.93 15.82
CA GLY A 36 -16.59 -1.99 15.39
C GLY A 36 -16.40 -2.07 13.89
N VAL A 37 -15.69 -3.09 13.45
CA VAL A 37 -15.36 -3.35 12.05
C VAL A 37 -16.01 -4.64 11.59
N LEU A 38 -16.64 -4.62 10.42
CA LEU A 38 -17.14 -5.82 9.75
C LEU A 38 -15.94 -6.60 9.18
N VAL A 39 -15.72 -7.81 9.64
CA VAL A 39 -14.61 -8.68 9.20
C VAL A 39 -15.19 -9.97 8.65
N LYS A 40 -15.18 -10.11 7.34
CA LYS A 40 -15.80 -11.27 6.66
C LYS A 40 -15.06 -12.58 6.89
N SER A 41 -13.74 -12.53 6.98
CA SER A 41 -12.92 -13.72 7.23
C SER A 41 -13.08 -14.25 8.65
N LYS A 42 -13.55 -15.49 8.78
CA LYS A 42 -13.62 -16.18 10.07
C LYS A 42 -12.25 -16.38 10.69
N LYS A 43 -11.22 -16.73 9.88
CA LYS A 43 -9.84 -16.89 10.35
C LYS A 43 -9.33 -15.60 10.97
N MET A 44 -9.59 -14.44 10.32
CA MET A 44 -9.19 -13.14 10.86
C MET A 44 -9.93 -12.79 12.14
N ARG A 45 -11.24 -13.06 12.25
CA ARG A 45 -11.99 -12.86 13.50
C ARG A 45 -11.41 -13.65 14.66
N GLN A 46 -11.07 -14.94 14.42
CA GLN A 46 -10.43 -15.78 15.43
C GLN A 46 -9.05 -15.25 15.87
N CYS A 47 -8.25 -14.78 14.92
CA CYS A 47 -6.96 -14.15 15.20
C CYS A 47 -7.12 -12.88 16.04
N LEU A 48 -8.05 -12.01 15.67
CA LEU A 48 -8.33 -10.76 16.40
C LEU A 48 -8.90 -11.04 17.79
N GLN A 49 -9.72 -12.08 17.95
CA GLN A 49 -10.22 -12.53 19.25
C GLN A 49 -9.07 -13.02 20.15
N ALA A 50 -8.16 -13.80 19.60
CA ALA A 50 -6.97 -14.26 20.34
C ALA A 50 -6.04 -13.08 20.71
N TYR A 51 -6.00 -12.04 19.90
CA TYR A 51 -5.25 -10.80 20.21
C TYR A 51 -5.93 -9.95 21.30
N GLY A 52 -7.19 -10.23 21.66
CA GLY A 52 -7.92 -9.56 22.74
C GLY A 52 -9.08 -8.67 22.30
N CYS A 53 -9.48 -8.74 21.03
CA CYS A 53 -10.67 -8.06 20.54
C CYS A 53 -11.95 -8.79 20.94
N THR A 54 -13.05 -8.06 21.06
CA THR A 54 -14.38 -8.65 21.25
C THR A 54 -15.00 -8.97 19.88
N VAL A 55 -15.47 -10.19 19.68
CA VAL A 55 -16.04 -10.65 18.41
C VAL A 55 -17.51 -10.97 18.58
N ASN A 56 -18.34 -10.49 17.66
CA ASN A 56 -19.72 -10.93 17.50
C ASN A 56 -19.83 -11.72 16.19
N GLU A 57 -19.82 -13.05 16.30
CA GLU A 57 -19.87 -13.94 15.13
C GLU A 57 -21.18 -13.80 14.34
N GLY A 58 -22.31 -13.53 15.01
CA GLY A 58 -23.61 -13.39 14.35
C GLY A 58 -23.70 -12.15 13.45
N LEU A 59 -22.93 -11.09 13.77
CA LEU A 59 -22.83 -9.87 12.99
C LEU A 59 -21.51 -9.79 12.18
N GLU A 60 -20.64 -10.77 12.30
CA GLU A 60 -19.29 -10.78 11.73
C GLU A 60 -18.48 -9.51 12.10
N ARG A 61 -18.74 -8.95 13.30
CA ARG A 61 -18.13 -7.71 13.76
C ARG A 61 -17.10 -7.93 14.85
N VAL A 62 -16.03 -7.14 14.75
CA VAL A 62 -14.96 -7.09 15.72
C VAL A 62 -14.93 -5.70 16.35
N TYR A 63 -14.90 -5.67 17.67
CA TYR A 63 -14.86 -4.46 18.47
C TYR A 63 -13.49 -4.36 19.15
N PHE A 64 -12.90 -3.17 19.11
CA PHE A 64 -11.56 -2.93 19.60
C PHE A 64 -11.60 -2.09 20.87
N GLY A 65 -11.14 -2.68 21.98
CA GLY A 65 -10.93 -1.94 23.22
C GLY A 65 -9.72 -1.00 23.10
N LYS A 66 -9.72 0.08 23.89
CA LYS A 66 -8.63 1.06 23.85
C LYS A 66 -7.27 0.41 24.14
N GLU A 67 -7.20 -0.51 25.09
CA GLU A 67 -5.97 -1.21 25.46
C GLU A 67 -5.37 -2.04 24.30
N VAL A 68 -6.25 -2.67 23.50
CA VAL A 68 -5.83 -3.43 22.33
C VAL A 68 -5.28 -2.49 21.27
N LEU A 69 -5.92 -1.35 21.05
CA LEU A 69 -5.47 -0.34 20.08
C LEU A 69 -4.15 0.30 20.50
N ASP A 70 -4.03 0.69 21.77
CA ASP A 70 -2.80 1.27 22.32
C ASP A 70 -1.62 0.29 22.20
N ARG A 71 -1.86 -1.00 22.48
CA ARG A 71 -0.85 -2.05 22.30
C ARG A 71 -0.45 -2.19 20.82
N ALA A 72 -1.42 -2.27 19.90
CA ALA A 72 -1.14 -2.38 18.47
C ALA A 72 -0.34 -1.19 17.94
N LEU A 73 -0.67 0.02 18.38
CA LEU A 73 0.07 1.24 18.03
C LEU A 73 1.50 1.26 18.63
N SER A 74 1.67 0.69 19.83
CA SER A 74 2.98 0.55 20.47
C SER A 74 3.86 -0.46 19.73
N ASP A 75 3.27 -1.58 19.30
CA ASP A 75 3.97 -2.68 18.62
C ASP A 75 4.30 -2.34 17.15
N ALA A 76 3.59 -1.37 16.56
CA ALA A 76 3.84 -0.93 15.20
C ALA A 76 5.25 -0.32 15.06
N PRO A 77 6.01 -0.68 14.01
CA PRO A 77 7.35 -0.16 13.80
C PRO A 77 7.33 1.36 13.62
N LYS A 78 8.27 2.05 14.28
CA LYS A 78 8.40 3.51 14.19
C LYS A 78 9.03 3.98 12.88
N GLY A 79 9.56 3.08 12.10
CA GLY A 79 10.13 3.33 10.78
C GLY A 79 10.78 2.08 10.23
N PHE A 80 10.88 1.99 8.93
CA PHE A 80 11.55 0.90 8.23
C PHE A 80 12.07 1.36 6.87
N GLU A 81 13.11 0.69 6.40
CA GLU A 81 13.67 0.91 5.08
C GLU A 81 13.02 -0.05 4.07
N ILE A 82 12.78 0.46 2.88
CA ILE A 82 12.36 -0.33 1.71
C ILE A 82 13.50 -0.31 0.72
N LYS A 83 14.06 -1.47 0.43
CA LYS A 83 15.16 -1.63 -0.51
C LYS A 83 14.65 -1.53 -1.94
N ALA A 84 15.28 -0.65 -2.70
CA ALA A 84 15.13 -0.51 -4.13
C ALA A 84 16.16 -1.34 -4.89
N ARG A 85 16.03 -1.46 -6.22
CA ARG A 85 17.01 -2.16 -7.06
C ARG A 85 18.38 -1.48 -7.05
N GLU A 86 18.42 -0.16 -6.92
CA GLU A 86 19.64 0.60 -6.65
C GLU A 86 19.59 1.14 -5.23
N GLU A 87 20.64 0.88 -4.45
CA GLU A 87 20.75 1.28 -3.04
C GLU A 87 20.53 2.78 -2.84
N SER A 88 20.95 3.61 -3.80
CA SER A 88 20.73 5.06 -3.78
C SER A 88 19.24 5.45 -3.81
N ASN A 89 18.37 4.55 -4.22
CA ASN A 89 16.93 4.74 -4.30
C ASN A 89 16.17 4.04 -3.15
N ASN A 90 16.89 3.49 -2.16
CA ASN A 90 16.24 2.98 -0.94
C ASN A 90 15.43 4.07 -0.27
N VAL A 91 14.28 3.70 0.26
CA VAL A 91 13.36 4.65 0.90
C VAL A 91 13.21 4.31 2.37
N MET A 92 13.48 5.30 3.22
CA MET A 92 13.19 5.19 4.66
C MET A 92 11.81 5.77 4.94
N LEU A 93 10.86 4.93 5.33
CA LEU A 93 9.58 5.36 5.86
C LEU A 93 9.69 5.62 7.35
N GLN A 94 9.54 6.87 7.75
CA GLN A 94 9.68 7.30 9.13
C GLN A 94 8.76 8.49 9.42
N PRO A 95 7.99 8.49 10.52
CA PRO A 95 7.11 9.60 10.86
C PRO A 95 7.87 10.91 11.03
N GLY A 96 7.31 11.98 10.51
CA GLY A 96 7.68 13.36 10.84
C GLY A 96 8.99 13.89 10.24
N LYS A 97 9.70 13.15 9.37
CA LYS A 97 10.99 13.64 8.86
C LYS A 97 11.05 13.88 7.36
N THR A 98 10.35 13.12 6.57
CA THR A 98 10.42 13.22 5.10
C THR A 98 9.07 12.96 4.47
N THR A 99 8.74 13.73 3.45
CA THR A 99 7.60 13.45 2.58
C THR A 99 8.09 12.57 1.44
N GLN A 100 7.41 11.45 1.23
CA GLN A 100 7.67 10.53 0.13
C GLN A 100 6.71 10.80 -1.02
N PHE A 101 7.21 10.80 -2.23
CA PHE A 101 6.42 11.04 -3.42
C PHE A 101 6.25 9.75 -4.23
N ILE A 102 5.01 9.49 -4.60
CA ILE A 102 4.61 8.35 -5.40
C ILE A 102 3.84 8.84 -6.62
N ASN A 103 4.00 8.15 -7.74
CA ASN A 103 3.17 8.45 -8.90
C ASN A 103 1.72 8.02 -8.66
N ALA A 104 0.79 8.81 -9.19
CA ALA A 104 -0.60 8.38 -9.26
C ALA A 104 -0.72 7.15 -10.18
N CYS A 105 -1.61 6.25 -9.78
CA CYS A 105 -2.01 5.14 -10.63
C CYS A 105 -3.02 5.63 -11.65
N GLY A 106 -2.79 5.30 -12.90
CA GLY A 106 -3.71 5.62 -13.99
C GLY A 106 -3.79 4.46 -14.97
N THR A 107 -4.99 4.17 -15.41
CA THR A 107 -5.24 3.11 -16.42
C THR A 107 -5.28 3.66 -17.83
N ASN A 108 -5.55 4.97 -17.99
CA ASN A 108 -5.73 5.62 -19.28
C ASN A 108 -4.69 6.72 -19.51
N LEU A 109 -4.26 6.82 -20.77
CA LEU A 109 -3.50 7.95 -21.27
C LEU A 109 -4.46 9.04 -21.77
N PHE A 110 -4.32 10.26 -21.24
CA PHE A 110 -5.08 11.40 -21.70
C PHE A 110 -4.19 12.34 -22.51
N HIS A 111 -4.57 12.52 -23.77
CA HIS A 111 -3.85 13.43 -24.65
C HIS A 111 -4.38 14.87 -24.48
N THR A 112 -3.59 15.74 -23.87
CA THR A 112 -4.04 17.09 -23.46
C THR A 112 -4.46 18.00 -24.61
N ARG A 113 -3.90 17.82 -25.81
CA ARG A 113 -4.22 18.65 -26.99
C ARG A 113 -5.49 18.17 -27.67
N THR A 114 -5.61 16.85 -27.94
CA THR A 114 -6.78 16.30 -28.64
C THR A 114 -7.96 16.04 -27.73
N LYS A 115 -7.74 16.08 -26.39
CA LYS A 115 -8.75 15.76 -25.36
C LYS A 115 -9.24 14.32 -25.42
N GLU A 116 -8.49 13.44 -26.03
CA GLU A 116 -8.81 12.03 -26.17
C GLU A 116 -8.21 11.22 -25.03
N ALA A 117 -8.97 10.26 -24.53
CA ALA A 117 -8.51 9.26 -23.59
C ALA A 117 -8.39 7.91 -24.31
N LYS A 118 -7.28 7.22 -24.11
CA LYS A 118 -7.05 5.87 -24.66
C LYS A 118 -6.30 4.99 -23.66
N LEU A 119 -6.38 3.70 -23.84
CA LEU A 119 -5.44 2.80 -23.19
C LEU A 119 -4.04 3.00 -23.79
N PRO A 120 -3.00 3.16 -22.98
CA PRO A 120 -1.65 3.24 -23.50
C PRO A 120 -1.23 1.92 -24.14
N SER A 121 -0.42 1.99 -25.17
CA SER A 121 0.26 0.82 -25.73
C SER A 121 1.34 0.29 -24.78
N ARG A 122 1.80 -0.94 -25.00
CA ARG A 122 2.93 -1.53 -24.24
C ARG A 122 4.16 -0.60 -24.26
N LYS A 123 4.48 -0.02 -25.41
CA LYS A 123 5.60 0.92 -25.54
C LYS A 123 5.41 2.15 -24.67
N GLU A 124 4.24 2.77 -24.72
CA GLU A 124 3.92 3.97 -23.92
C GLU A 124 3.98 3.66 -22.41
N PHE A 125 3.56 2.47 -21.99
CA PHE A 125 3.68 2.04 -20.60
C PHE A 125 5.15 1.93 -20.15
N TYR A 126 6.01 1.30 -20.97
CA TYR A 126 7.44 1.23 -20.66
C TYR A 126 8.12 2.60 -20.67
N ASP A 127 7.75 3.46 -21.61
CA ASP A 127 8.28 4.83 -21.67
C ASP A 127 7.83 5.64 -20.44
N TYR A 128 6.60 5.46 -19.97
CA TYR A 128 6.10 6.05 -18.74
C TYR A 128 6.93 5.60 -17.53
N ILE A 129 7.19 4.31 -17.35
CA ILE A 129 8.01 3.81 -16.24
C ILE A 129 9.42 4.43 -16.29
N ARG A 130 10.05 4.50 -17.47
CA ARG A 130 11.38 5.11 -17.65
C ARG A 130 11.40 6.58 -17.29
N ILE A 131 10.36 7.33 -17.69
CA ILE A 131 10.23 8.74 -17.33
C ILE A 131 10.14 8.88 -15.82
N LEU A 132 9.31 8.08 -15.15
CA LEU A 132 9.19 8.11 -13.69
C LEU A 132 10.50 7.74 -13.00
N ASP A 133 11.27 6.81 -13.57
CA ASP A 133 12.53 6.37 -12.99
C ASP A 133 13.58 7.47 -12.90
N VAL A 134 13.64 8.35 -13.90
CA VAL A 134 14.61 9.46 -13.94
C VAL A 134 14.17 10.70 -13.16
N LEU A 135 12.92 10.76 -12.67
CA LEU A 135 12.46 11.91 -11.89
C LEU A 135 13.11 11.92 -10.49
N PRO A 136 13.88 12.94 -10.13
CA PRO A 136 14.67 12.93 -8.90
C PRO A 136 13.81 13.02 -7.62
N ASN A 137 12.60 13.56 -7.74
CA ASN A 137 11.69 13.78 -6.61
C ASN A 137 10.60 12.72 -6.49
N LEU A 138 10.69 11.64 -7.25
CA LEU A 138 9.80 10.50 -7.12
C LEU A 138 10.53 9.38 -6.36
N ASP A 139 10.00 8.95 -5.24
CA ASP A 139 10.62 7.96 -4.38
C ASP A 139 10.14 6.55 -4.70
N PHE A 140 8.85 6.41 -4.95
CA PHE A 140 8.22 5.12 -5.26
C PHE A 140 7.61 5.09 -6.64
N GLN A 141 7.60 3.91 -7.24
CA GLN A 141 6.73 3.62 -8.37
C GLN A 141 5.56 2.74 -7.94
N ASN A 142 4.36 3.31 -8.07
CA ASN A 142 3.12 2.58 -7.85
C ASN A 142 2.81 1.67 -9.05
N CYS A 143 2.26 0.50 -8.78
CA CYS A 143 1.80 -0.42 -9.81
C CYS A 143 0.29 -0.60 -9.76
N PHE A 144 -0.29 -0.44 -10.91
CA PHE A 144 -1.66 -0.84 -11.19
C PHE A 144 -1.68 -1.79 -12.38
N PRO A 145 -2.69 -2.65 -12.48
CA PRO A 145 -2.84 -3.49 -13.66
C PRO A 145 -2.86 -2.62 -14.91
N PHE A 146 -1.97 -2.90 -15.83
CA PHE A 146 -1.98 -2.27 -17.13
C PHE A 146 -2.84 -3.10 -18.10
N PHE A 147 -4.00 -2.58 -18.44
CA PHE A 147 -4.97 -3.30 -19.25
C PHE A 147 -4.64 -3.33 -20.76
N GLY A 148 -3.67 -2.55 -21.22
CA GLY A 148 -3.22 -2.50 -22.61
C GLY A 148 -2.26 -3.63 -23.02
N PHE A 149 -1.99 -4.62 -22.18
CA PHE A 149 -1.26 -5.81 -22.59
C PHE A 149 -2.15 -6.72 -23.42
N GLU A 150 -1.98 -6.69 -24.74
CA GLU A 150 -2.66 -7.59 -25.64
C GLU A 150 -2.29 -9.05 -25.37
N LYS A 151 -3.26 -9.95 -25.50
CA LYS A 151 -3.11 -11.40 -25.34
C LYS A 151 -2.64 -11.86 -23.95
N VAL A 152 -2.66 -10.99 -22.95
CA VAL A 152 -2.38 -11.34 -21.56
C VAL A 152 -3.72 -11.52 -20.83
N PRO A 153 -3.96 -12.68 -20.18
CA PRO A 153 -5.17 -12.88 -19.37
C PRO A 153 -5.31 -11.79 -18.31
N GLU A 154 -6.55 -11.43 -17.98
CA GLU A 154 -6.86 -10.34 -17.03
C GLU A 154 -6.13 -10.53 -15.68
N CYS A 155 -6.17 -11.75 -15.15
CA CYS A 155 -5.51 -12.10 -13.89
C CYS A 155 -3.97 -11.96 -13.92
N MET A 156 -3.35 -11.94 -15.10
CA MET A 156 -1.91 -11.81 -15.27
C MET A 156 -1.45 -10.37 -15.55
N LYS A 157 -2.37 -9.44 -15.80
CA LYS A 157 -2.01 -8.07 -16.19
C LYS A 157 -1.25 -7.32 -15.10
N LEU A 158 -1.63 -7.52 -13.85
CA LEU A 158 -0.88 -6.93 -12.72
C LEU A 158 0.55 -7.50 -12.67
N LEU A 159 0.71 -8.81 -12.76
CA LEU A 159 2.02 -9.45 -12.73
C LEU A 159 2.93 -8.99 -13.88
N GLU A 160 2.39 -8.87 -15.09
CA GLU A 160 3.13 -8.31 -16.23
C GLU A 160 3.51 -6.84 -15.99
N SER A 161 2.64 -6.07 -15.33
CA SER A 161 2.94 -4.68 -14.97
C SER A 161 4.05 -4.59 -13.93
N VAL A 162 4.04 -5.44 -12.92
CA VAL A 162 5.10 -5.56 -11.90
C VAL A 162 6.41 -5.98 -12.55
N ALA A 163 6.38 -7.02 -13.39
CA ALA A 163 7.57 -7.49 -14.11
C ALA A 163 8.15 -6.41 -15.04
N ALA A 164 7.30 -5.63 -15.71
CA ALA A 164 7.75 -4.51 -16.54
C ALA A 164 8.47 -3.44 -15.73
N LYS A 165 7.96 -3.12 -14.53
CA LYS A 165 8.63 -2.16 -13.63
C LYS A 165 9.97 -2.69 -13.15
N TYR A 166 10.05 -3.92 -12.66
CA TYR A 166 11.32 -4.50 -12.23
C TYR A 166 12.37 -4.57 -13.33
N ARG A 167 11.96 -4.71 -14.60
CA ARG A 167 12.92 -4.71 -15.74
C ARG A 167 13.55 -3.36 -16.00
N VAL A 168 12.86 -2.25 -15.74
CA VAL A 168 13.29 -0.92 -16.20
C VAL A 168 13.41 0.13 -15.10
N SER A 169 12.83 -0.07 -13.93
CA SER A 169 12.93 0.87 -12.80
C SER A 169 14.00 0.46 -11.81
N THR A 170 14.66 1.46 -11.25
CA THR A 170 15.65 1.32 -10.17
C THR A 170 15.08 1.72 -8.81
N LYS A 171 13.87 2.29 -8.80
CA LYS A 171 13.22 2.85 -7.60
C LYS A 171 12.51 1.79 -6.76
N ALA A 172 12.21 2.16 -5.52
CA ALA A 172 11.38 1.37 -4.63
C ALA A 172 9.99 1.14 -5.24
N GLN A 173 9.46 -0.07 -5.04
CA GLN A 173 8.19 -0.48 -5.61
C GLN A 173 7.12 -0.53 -4.54
N ILE A 174 5.95 -0.01 -4.88
CA ILE A 174 4.75 -0.13 -4.06
C ILE A 174 3.62 -0.66 -4.92
N GLU A 175 2.79 -1.54 -4.39
CA GLU A 175 1.71 -2.14 -5.14
C GLU A 175 0.47 -2.31 -4.25
N GLY A 176 -0.71 -2.07 -4.84
CA GLY A 176 -1.97 -2.52 -4.27
C GLY A 176 -2.22 -3.98 -4.65
N THR A 177 -2.64 -4.77 -3.70
CA THR A 177 -2.95 -6.18 -3.95
C THR A 177 -4.23 -6.32 -4.77
N VAL A 178 -4.15 -7.13 -5.81
CA VAL A 178 -5.29 -7.53 -6.64
C VAL A 178 -5.19 -9.04 -6.87
N PHE A 179 -6.22 -9.79 -6.48
CA PHE A 179 -6.24 -11.25 -6.57
C PHE A 179 -5.08 -11.92 -5.79
N ASP A 180 -4.78 -13.18 -6.05
CA ASP A 180 -3.70 -13.96 -5.44
C ASP A 180 -2.29 -13.63 -5.99
N ASN A 181 -2.11 -12.43 -6.50
CA ASN A 181 -0.90 -12.06 -7.24
C ASN A 181 0.31 -11.76 -6.33
N TYR A 182 0.07 -11.54 -5.03
CA TYR A 182 1.12 -11.14 -4.09
C TYR A 182 2.28 -12.15 -4.01
N ARG A 183 2.01 -13.45 -4.08
CA ARG A 183 3.07 -14.49 -4.06
C ARG A 183 4.06 -14.29 -5.19
N PHE A 184 3.54 -14.09 -6.39
CA PHE A 184 4.37 -13.89 -7.58
C PHE A 184 5.12 -12.57 -7.54
N SER A 185 4.46 -11.49 -7.10
CA SER A 185 5.11 -10.19 -6.93
C SER A 185 6.20 -10.23 -5.87
N THR A 186 5.98 -10.95 -4.77
CA THR A 186 6.99 -11.17 -3.73
C THR A 186 8.18 -11.97 -4.24
N GLU A 187 7.95 -13.05 -5.01
CA GLU A 187 9.03 -13.82 -5.62
C GLU A 187 9.81 -13.01 -6.67
N MET A 188 9.12 -12.13 -7.43
CA MET A 188 9.81 -11.19 -8.32
C MET A 188 10.70 -10.22 -7.53
N ALA A 189 10.22 -9.68 -6.40
CA ALA A 189 11.00 -8.80 -5.55
C ALA A 189 12.24 -9.52 -4.99
N LYS A 190 12.08 -10.75 -4.47
CA LYS A 190 13.18 -11.58 -4.00
C LYS A 190 14.21 -11.84 -5.10
N ALA A 191 13.76 -12.20 -6.32
CA ALA A 191 14.64 -12.45 -7.45
C ALA A 191 15.43 -11.19 -7.88
N MET A 192 14.92 -10.01 -7.58
CA MET A 192 15.56 -8.72 -7.85
C MET A 192 16.35 -8.17 -6.66
N GLU A 193 16.40 -8.91 -5.55
CA GLU A 193 17.05 -8.52 -4.29
C GLU A 193 16.53 -7.18 -3.74
N THR A 194 15.22 -6.93 -3.93
CA THR A 194 14.53 -5.72 -3.48
C THR A 194 13.40 -6.06 -2.52
N ASP A 195 12.88 -5.03 -1.87
CA ASP A 195 11.61 -5.14 -1.15
C ASP A 195 10.44 -4.72 -2.04
N LEU A 196 9.28 -5.27 -1.75
CA LEU A 196 8.01 -4.84 -2.29
C LEU A 196 7.15 -4.30 -1.15
N CYS A 197 6.89 -3.00 -1.17
CA CYS A 197 5.94 -2.41 -0.26
C CYS A 197 4.52 -2.68 -0.75
N GLN A 198 3.72 -3.33 0.07
CA GLN A 198 2.36 -3.68 -0.30
C GLN A 198 1.35 -2.89 0.52
N ILE A 199 0.33 -2.37 -0.17
CA ILE A 199 -0.77 -1.67 0.46
C ILE A 199 -1.94 -2.64 0.58
N VAL A 200 -2.32 -2.93 1.82
CA VAL A 200 -3.55 -3.67 2.11
C VAL A 200 -4.71 -2.69 2.12
N ASN A 201 -5.65 -2.88 1.22
CA ASN A 201 -6.83 -2.03 1.13
C ASN A 201 -7.95 -2.55 2.02
N SER A 202 -8.47 -1.67 2.89
CA SER A 202 -9.74 -1.90 3.56
C SER A 202 -10.88 -1.28 2.77
N ALA A 203 -12.05 -1.91 2.77
CA ALA A 203 -13.23 -1.32 2.16
C ALA A 203 -13.89 -0.31 3.12
N ALA A 204 -14.22 0.85 2.58
CA ALA A 204 -14.97 1.86 3.34
C ALA A 204 -16.48 1.58 3.26
N PRO A 205 -17.25 1.78 4.35
CA PRO A 205 -16.77 2.08 5.69
C PRO A 205 -16.50 0.79 6.51
N LEU A 206 -15.46 0.82 7.31
CA LEU A 206 -15.18 -0.14 8.40
C LEU A 206 -15.42 -1.61 8.01
N THR A 207 -14.86 -2.05 6.86
CA THR A 207 -15.08 -3.40 6.34
C THR A 207 -13.78 -4.02 5.85
N TYR A 208 -13.54 -5.27 6.25
CA TYR A 208 -12.53 -6.14 5.67
C TYR A 208 -13.20 -7.33 5.00
N PHE A 209 -13.04 -7.46 3.70
CA PHE A 209 -13.49 -8.62 2.94
C PHE A 209 -12.59 -9.83 3.20
N GLU A 210 -13.11 -11.03 2.89
CA GLU A 210 -12.39 -12.27 3.13
C GLU A 210 -11.08 -12.30 2.35
N GLU A 211 -11.11 -11.91 1.09
CA GLU A 211 -9.93 -11.88 0.21
C GLU A 211 -8.83 -10.94 0.74
N THR A 212 -9.22 -9.79 1.29
CA THR A 212 -8.26 -8.85 1.89
C THR A 212 -7.62 -9.41 3.15
N ALA A 213 -8.43 -10.08 3.98
CA ALA A 213 -7.96 -10.71 5.21
C ALA A 213 -7.03 -11.89 4.91
N ASP A 214 -7.38 -12.71 3.92
CA ASP A 214 -6.56 -13.86 3.51
C ASP A 214 -5.23 -13.41 2.94
N GLN A 215 -5.20 -12.33 2.16
CA GLN A 215 -3.96 -11.72 1.70
C GLN A 215 -3.02 -11.34 2.85
N ILE A 216 -3.53 -10.79 3.96
CA ILE A 216 -2.70 -10.45 5.13
C ILE A 216 -2.05 -11.72 5.71
N PHE A 217 -2.78 -12.82 5.83
CA PHE A 217 -2.21 -14.08 6.32
C PHE A 217 -1.16 -14.64 5.38
N ASP A 218 -1.46 -14.62 4.10
CA ASP A 218 -0.55 -15.10 3.08
C ASP A 218 0.77 -14.32 3.05
N TYR A 219 0.75 -13.02 3.38
CA TYR A 219 1.96 -12.21 3.58
C TYR A 219 2.78 -12.63 4.78
N THR A 220 2.13 -12.96 5.87
CA THR A 220 2.82 -13.36 7.11
C THR A 220 3.42 -14.74 7.00
N ASP A 221 2.80 -15.64 6.23
CA ASP A 221 3.25 -17.00 6.00
C ASP A 221 4.38 -17.10 4.95
N ALA A 222 4.57 -16.06 4.12
CA ALA A 222 5.59 -16.01 3.07
C ALA A 222 6.97 -15.47 3.55
N LYS A 223 7.08 -15.08 4.81
CA LYS A 223 8.33 -14.68 5.46
C LYS A 223 8.99 -15.86 6.11
#